data_7d054c383ac752f4942edcc6b446db47
#
_entry.id   7d054c383ac752f4942edcc6b446db47
#
_cell.length_a   1.000
_cell.length_b   1.000
_cell.length_c   1.000
_cell.angle_alpha   90.00
_cell.angle_beta   90.00
_cell.angle_gamma   90.00
#
_symmetry.space_group_name_H-M   'P 1'
#
loop_
_entity.id
_entity.type
_entity.pdbx_description
1 polymer ?
#
loop_
_entity_poly.entity_id
_entity_poly.type
_entity_poly.pdbx_seq_one_letter_code
_entity_poly.pdbx_strand_id
1 'polypeptide(L)'
;MDTLATLGLVGDVAARLQARGWRLATAESCTGGLIAAACTELAGSSLWFDRGVVSYSNEAKTALLDVAPELIEANGAVSEPVALAMAEGLLARSKADVAVAVTGVAGPTGGSALKPVGTVWFAWATAAGAHAEVRVFPGDRA
;
A
#
# COMPACT_ATOMS: atom_id res chain seq x y z
N MET A 1 10.16 -12.55 -7.04
CA MET A 1 8.82 -12.22 -7.56
C MET A 1 8.73 -12.64 -9.02
N ASP A 2 7.66 -13.33 -9.38
CA ASP A 2 7.45 -13.74 -10.77
C ASP A 2 7.01 -12.53 -11.60
N THR A 3 7.90 -12.07 -12.47
CA THR A 3 7.67 -10.86 -13.28
C THR A 3 6.49 -11.01 -14.24
N LEU A 4 6.35 -12.17 -14.88
CA LEU A 4 5.25 -12.41 -15.81
C LEU A 4 3.90 -12.43 -15.10
N ALA A 5 3.81 -13.11 -13.96
CA ALA A 5 2.59 -13.14 -13.17
C ALA A 5 2.24 -11.75 -12.65
N THR A 6 3.24 -10.99 -12.22
CA THR A 6 3.05 -9.61 -11.74
C THR A 6 2.53 -8.72 -12.85
N LEU A 7 3.12 -8.78 -14.05
CA LEU A 7 2.65 -7.98 -15.19
C LEU A 7 1.22 -8.36 -15.60
N GLY A 8 0.86 -9.63 -15.52
CA GLY A 8 -0.50 -10.08 -15.79
C GLY A 8 -1.52 -9.48 -14.82
N LEU A 9 -1.20 -9.47 -13.53
CA LEU A 9 -2.05 -8.86 -12.50
C LEU A 9 -2.17 -7.35 -12.69
N VAL A 10 -1.06 -6.68 -12.97
CA VAL A 10 -1.05 -5.24 -13.24
C VAL A 10 -1.92 -4.91 -14.46
N GLY A 11 -1.82 -5.73 -15.51
CA GLY A 11 -2.64 -5.57 -16.70
C GLY A 11 -4.14 -5.67 -16.41
N ASP A 12 -4.52 -6.63 -15.57
CA ASP A 12 -5.92 -6.79 -15.15
C ASP A 12 -6.42 -5.58 -14.35
N VAL A 13 -5.60 -5.09 -13.42
CA VAL A 13 -5.92 -3.90 -12.63
C VAL A 13 -6.04 -2.68 -13.54
N ALA A 14 -5.08 -2.49 -14.45
CA ALA A 14 -5.09 -1.38 -15.40
C ALA A 14 -6.36 -1.36 -16.25
N ALA A 15 -6.78 -2.52 -16.76
CA ALA A 15 -7.99 -2.64 -17.57
C ALA A 15 -9.24 -2.24 -16.78
N ARG A 16 -9.34 -2.68 -15.53
CA ARG A 16 -10.48 -2.34 -14.67
C ARG A 16 -10.51 -0.87 -14.30
N LEU A 17 -9.35 -0.27 -14.02
CA LEU A 17 -9.27 1.15 -13.70
C LEU A 17 -9.64 2.01 -14.90
N GLN A 18 -9.11 1.68 -16.07
CA GLN A 18 -9.41 2.42 -17.30
C GLN A 18 -10.88 2.30 -17.68
N ALA A 19 -11.49 1.13 -17.48
CA ALA A 19 -12.92 0.93 -17.76
C ALA A 19 -13.80 1.86 -16.90
N ARG A 20 -13.33 2.21 -15.69
CA ARG A 20 -14.06 3.13 -14.79
C ARG A 20 -13.62 4.58 -14.94
N GLY A 21 -12.56 4.85 -15.70
CA GLY A 21 -11.95 6.17 -15.75
C GLY A 21 -11.27 6.55 -14.43
N TRP A 22 -10.79 5.55 -13.67
CA TRP A 22 -10.20 5.75 -12.35
C TRP A 22 -8.69 5.75 -12.40
N ARG A 23 -8.10 6.44 -11.43
CA ARG A 23 -6.65 6.49 -11.22
C ARG A 23 -6.30 5.91 -9.85
N LEU A 24 -5.16 5.24 -9.80
CA LEU A 24 -4.63 4.57 -8.62
C LEU A 24 -3.49 5.38 -8.00
N ALA A 25 -3.44 5.41 -6.68
CA ALA A 25 -2.27 5.83 -5.93
C ALA A 25 -1.88 4.74 -4.95
N THR A 26 -0.58 4.62 -4.65
CA THR A 26 -0.07 3.62 -3.72
C THR A 26 0.72 4.27 -2.59
N ALA A 27 0.52 3.77 -1.37
CA ALA A 27 1.31 4.15 -0.20
C ALA A 27 2.00 2.90 0.32
N GLU A 28 3.31 2.88 0.27
CA GLU A 28 4.09 1.70 0.62
C GLU A 28 4.99 1.94 1.81
N SER A 29 5.10 0.95 2.68
CA SER A 29 6.08 0.93 3.76
C SER A 29 7.06 -0.22 3.54
N CYS A 30 6.72 -1.43 3.96
CA CYS A 30 7.63 -2.58 3.87
C CYS A 30 8.04 -2.95 2.45
N THR A 31 7.24 -2.68 1.46
CA THR A 31 7.53 -2.99 0.06
C THR A 31 8.45 -1.99 -0.62
N GLY A 32 8.70 -0.85 -0.01
CA GLY A 32 9.74 0.11 -0.42
C GLY A 32 9.61 0.70 -1.82
N GLY A 33 8.43 0.65 -2.43
CA GLY A 33 8.19 1.18 -3.77
C GLY A 33 8.01 0.11 -4.85
N LEU A 34 8.07 -1.16 -4.49
CA LEU A 34 7.95 -2.26 -5.47
C LEU A 34 6.58 -2.32 -6.14
N ILE A 35 5.52 -1.94 -5.44
CA ILE A 35 4.16 -1.92 -6.02
C ILE A 35 4.07 -0.83 -7.09
N ALA A 36 4.53 0.37 -6.76
CA ALA A 36 4.58 1.47 -7.73
C ALA A 36 5.45 1.11 -8.93
N ALA A 37 6.59 0.48 -8.68
CA ALA A 37 7.48 0.01 -9.74
C ALA A 37 6.78 -1.01 -10.65
N ALA A 38 6.06 -1.96 -10.07
CA ALA A 38 5.30 -2.95 -10.84
C ALA A 38 4.23 -2.28 -11.72
N CYS A 39 3.53 -1.29 -11.19
CA CYS A 39 2.53 -0.54 -11.96
C CYS A 39 3.15 0.20 -13.14
N THR A 40 4.27 0.84 -12.94
CA THR A 40 4.93 1.65 -13.97
C THR A 40 5.74 0.83 -14.98
N GLU A 41 5.93 -0.46 -14.73
CA GLU A 41 6.50 -1.38 -15.74
C GLU A 41 5.60 -1.50 -16.97
N LEU A 42 4.30 -1.38 -16.81
CA LEU A 42 3.35 -1.50 -17.90
C LEU A 42 3.29 -0.20 -18.69
N ALA A 43 3.51 -0.29 -20.01
CA ALA A 43 3.40 0.86 -20.89
C ALA A 43 1.99 1.45 -20.82
N GLY A 44 1.89 2.77 -20.81
CA GLY A 44 0.60 3.47 -20.72
C GLY A 44 0.09 3.66 -19.31
N SER A 45 0.89 3.32 -18.30
CA SER A 45 0.45 3.43 -16.89
C SER A 45 0.08 4.86 -16.47
N SER A 46 0.58 5.88 -17.16
CA SER A 46 0.21 7.26 -16.88
C SER A 46 -1.29 7.56 -17.02
N LEU A 47 -2.02 6.70 -17.72
CA LEU A 47 -3.47 6.85 -17.91
C LEU A 47 -4.26 6.46 -16.65
N TRP A 48 -3.69 5.63 -15.79
CA TRP A 48 -4.40 5.09 -14.63
C TRP A 48 -3.61 5.12 -13.33
N PHE A 49 -2.33 5.44 -13.35
CA PHE A 49 -1.49 5.54 -12.15
C PHE A 49 -1.15 7.00 -11.89
N ASP A 50 -1.52 7.52 -10.70
CA ASP A 50 -1.30 8.92 -10.34
C ASP A 50 0.06 9.10 -9.63
N ARG A 51 0.25 8.42 -8.52
CA ARG A 51 1.46 8.57 -7.70
C ARG A 51 1.68 7.39 -6.77
N GLY A 52 2.93 7.19 -6.39
CA GLY A 52 3.30 6.28 -5.33
C GLY A 52 4.06 7.04 -4.25
N VAL A 53 3.75 6.77 -3.00
CA VAL A 53 4.40 7.36 -1.84
C VAL A 53 5.07 6.25 -1.05
N VAL A 54 6.36 6.37 -0.80
CA VAL A 54 7.08 5.47 0.09
C VAL A 54 7.20 6.15 1.46
N SER A 55 6.41 5.67 2.41
CA SER A 55 6.33 6.21 3.77
C SER A 55 6.90 5.17 4.73
N TYR A 56 8.20 4.93 4.66
CA TYR A 56 8.85 3.83 5.36
C TYR A 56 8.87 4.01 6.87
N SER A 57 9.29 5.20 7.34
CA SER A 57 9.34 5.51 8.77
C SER A 57 7.98 5.94 9.31
N ASN A 58 7.83 5.91 10.62
CA ASN A 58 6.62 6.42 11.27
C ASN A 58 6.45 7.92 11.02
N GLU A 59 7.54 8.67 11.06
CA GLU A 59 7.55 10.10 10.78
C GLU A 59 7.09 10.39 9.35
N ALA A 60 7.50 9.58 8.39
CA ALA A 60 7.08 9.71 6.99
C ALA A 60 5.59 9.44 6.83
N LYS A 61 5.04 8.47 7.56
CA LYS A 61 3.61 8.20 7.54
C LYS A 61 2.81 9.42 7.98
N THR A 62 3.29 10.11 9.00
CA THR A 62 2.65 11.34 9.47
C THR A 62 2.84 12.49 8.48
N ALA A 63 4.08 12.70 8.02
CA ALA A 63 4.42 13.84 7.16
C ALA A 63 3.77 13.75 5.77
N LEU A 64 3.74 12.57 5.19
CA LEU A 64 3.29 12.37 3.80
C LEU A 64 1.82 11.96 3.70
N LEU A 65 1.29 11.28 4.70
CA LEU A 65 -0.05 10.69 4.65
C LEU A 65 -0.97 11.18 5.75
N ASP A 66 -0.48 12.07 6.61
CA ASP A 66 -1.24 12.64 7.73
C ASP A 66 -1.74 11.57 8.71
N VAL A 67 -0.99 10.50 8.87
CA VAL A 67 -1.31 9.49 9.89
C VAL A 67 -0.96 10.05 11.26
N ALA A 68 -1.93 10.09 12.18
CA ALA A 68 -1.71 10.65 13.51
C ALA A 68 -0.63 9.87 14.27
N PRO A 69 0.38 10.54 14.85
CA PRO A 69 1.44 9.85 15.62
C PRO A 69 0.86 9.00 16.75
N GLU A 70 -0.19 9.47 17.40
CA GLU A 70 -0.87 8.77 18.49
C GLU A 70 -1.47 7.45 18.02
N LEU A 71 -1.97 7.40 16.80
CA LEU A 71 -2.54 6.18 16.22
C LEU A 71 -1.44 5.12 16.02
N ILE A 72 -0.28 5.55 15.56
CA ILE A 72 0.88 4.65 15.36
C ILE A 72 1.38 4.15 16.72
N GLU A 73 1.47 5.05 17.71
CA GLU A 73 1.91 4.70 19.06
C GLU A 73 0.96 3.70 19.72
N ALA A 74 -0.34 3.90 19.58
CA ALA A 74 -1.34 3.04 20.21
C ALA A 74 -1.46 1.66 19.56
N ASN A 75 -1.27 1.56 18.24
CA ASN A 75 -1.56 0.33 17.48
C ASN A 75 -0.33 -0.30 16.82
N GLY A 76 0.77 0.43 16.73
CA GLY A 76 1.93 0.03 15.94
C GLY A 76 1.73 0.33 14.45
N ALA A 77 2.84 0.43 13.74
CA ALA A 77 2.80 0.75 12.30
C ALA A 77 2.14 -0.36 11.48
N VAL A 78 2.29 -1.62 11.91
CA VAL A 78 1.71 -2.78 11.23
C VAL A 78 0.40 -3.13 11.93
N SER A 79 -0.67 -2.48 11.51
CA SER A 79 -1.99 -2.62 12.13
C SER A 79 -3.08 -2.15 11.17
N GLU A 80 -4.30 -2.62 11.40
CA GLU A 80 -5.45 -2.21 10.62
C GLU A 80 -5.69 -0.69 10.68
N PRO A 81 -5.73 -0.04 11.88
CA PRO A 81 -5.98 1.40 11.93
C PRO A 81 -4.94 2.22 11.16
N VAL A 82 -3.66 1.84 11.22
CA VAL A 82 -2.60 2.56 10.51
C VAL A 82 -2.71 2.33 9.01
N ALA A 83 -2.97 1.09 8.57
CA ALA A 83 -3.15 0.81 7.15
C ALA A 83 -4.33 1.60 6.56
N LEU A 84 -5.45 1.64 7.26
CA LEU A 84 -6.62 2.42 6.85
C LEU A 84 -6.30 3.91 6.79
N ALA A 85 -5.62 4.44 7.81
CA ALA A 85 -5.24 5.86 7.85
C ALA A 85 -4.28 6.23 6.72
N MET A 86 -3.35 5.32 6.37
CA MET A 86 -2.44 5.52 5.24
C MET A 86 -3.23 5.64 3.92
N ALA A 87 -4.15 4.73 3.67
CA ALA A 87 -4.94 4.73 2.44
C ALA A 87 -5.84 5.95 2.35
N GLU A 88 -6.52 6.29 3.43
CA GLU A 88 -7.40 7.46 3.48
C GLU A 88 -6.61 8.77 3.34
N GLY A 89 -5.46 8.87 3.99
CA GLY A 89 -4.59 10.05 3.87
C GLY A 89 -4.06 10.24 2.46
N LEU A 90 -3.68 9.15 1.80
CA LEU A 90 -3.22 9.19 0.41
C LEU A 90 -4.36 9.60 -0.54
N LEU A 91 -5.54 9.04 -0.35
CA LEU A 91 -6.69 9.40 -1.18
C LEU A 91 -6.98 10.89 -1.10
N ALA A 92 -6.96 11.45 0.10
CA ALA A 92 -7.22 12.87 0.34
C ALA A 92 -6.15 13.78 -0.27
N ARG A 93 -4.92 13.29 -0.42
CA ARG A 93 -3.76 14.07 -0.88
C ARG A 93 -3.37 13.82 -2.34
N SER A 94 -4.17 13.04 -3.05
CA SER A 94 -3.89 12.68 -4.44
C SER A 94 -5.10 13.00 -5.33
N LYS A 95 -4.91 12.83 -6.62
CA LYS A 95 -5.99 12.89 -7.59
C LYS A 95 -6.52 11.51 -7.94
N ALA A 96 -6.19 10.52 -7.11
CA ALA A 96 -6.62 9.16 -7.34
C ALA A 96 -8.07 8.93 -6.91
N ASP A 97 -8.68 7.95 -7.52
CA ASP A 97 -10.03 7.48 -7.18
C ASP A 97 -9.96 6.31 -6.21
N VAL A 98 -8.86 5.58 -6.25
CA VAL A 98 -8.56 4.51 -5.31
C VAL A 98 -7.12 4.62 -4.83
N ALA A 99 -6.94 4.51 -3.51
CA ALA A 99 -5.63 4.49 -2.87
C ALA A 99 -5.42 3.14 -2.20
N VAL A 100 -4.26 2.55 -2.40
CA VAL A 100 -3.87 1.27 -1.79
C VAL A 100 -2.68 1.52 -0.88
N ALA A 101 -2.76 1.03 0.36
CA ALA A 101 -1.69 1.15 1.34
C ALA A 101 -1.22 -0.22 1.79
N VAL A 102 0.09 -0.34 2.05
CA VAL A 102 0.72 -1.58 2.50
C VAL A 102 1.68 -1.25 3.64
N THR A 103 1.52 -1.95 4.76
CA THR A 103 2.45 -1.86 5.89
C THR A 103 2.64 -3.26 6.48
N GLY A 104 3.87 -3.63 6.79
CA GLY A 104 4.15 -4.99 7.20
C GLY A 104 5.50 -5.18 7.84
N VAL A 105 5.71 -6.40 8.34
CA VAL A 105 6.97 -6.86 8.93
C VAL A 105 7.71 -7.69 7.88
N ALA A 106 8.67 -7.05 7.20
CA ALA A 106 9.43 -7.72 6.13
C ALA A 106 10.43 -8.75 6.65
N GLY A 107 10.92 -8.56 7.87
CA GLY A 107 11.93 -9.44 8.46
C GLY A 107 13.33 -9.22 7.90
N PRO A 108 14.29 -10.07 8.29
CA PRO A 108 14.15 -11.23 9.19
C PRO A 108 13.93 -10.89 10.66
N THR A 109 14.03 -9.62 11.04
CA THR A 109 13.83 -9.14 12.41
C THR A 109 12.52 -8.35 12.54
N GLY A 110 12.15 -8.02 13.78
CA GLY A 110 11.01 -7.13 14.06
C GLY A 110 9.66 -7.82 14.25
N GLY A 111 9.59 -9.15 14.07
CA GLY A 111 8.34 -9.88 14.28
C GLY A 111 8.06 -10.16 15.75
N SER A 112 6.80 -10.45 16.07
CA SER A 112 6.34 -10.88 17.38
C SER A 112 5.33 -12.01 17.23
N ALA A 113 4.86 -12.56 18.36
CA ALA A 113 3.86 -13.63 18.34
C ALA A 113 2.55 -13.17 17.71
N LEU A 114 2.15 -11.91 17.95
CA LEU A 114 0.92 -11.32 17.39
C LEU A 114 1.13 -10.81 15.97
N LYS A 115 2.34 -10.36 15.65
CA LYS A 115 2.70 -9.82 14.34
C LYS A 115 3.99 -10.48 13.86
N PRO A 116 3.93 -11.76 13.45
CA PRO A 116 5.13 -12.46 13.01
C PRO A 116 5.71 -11.85 11.73
N VAL A 117 6.97 -12.14 11.45
CA VAL A 117 7.59 -11.77 10.18
C VAL A 117 6.74 -12.28 9.03
N GLY A 118 6.50 -11.43 8.05
CA GLY A 118 5.60 -11.72 6.94
C GLY A 118 4.18 -11.22 7.14
N THR A 119 3.85 -10.66 8.30
CA THR A 119 2.54 -10.03 8.54
C THR A 119 2.47 -8.74 7.73
N VAL A 120 1.46 -8.64 6.87
CA VAL A 120 1.25 -7.47 6.02
C VAL A 120 -0.22 -7.07 6.08
N TRP A 121 -0.47 -5.81 6.39
CA TRP A 121 -1.78 -5.19 6.30
C TRP A 121 -1.89 -4.46 4.99
N PHE A 122 -2.99 -4.72 4.29
CA PHE A 122 -3.37 -4.01 3.07
C PHE A 122 -4.62 -3.21 3.36
N ALA A 123 -4.68 -2.01 2.82
CA ALA A 123 -5.90 -1.21 2.90
C ALA A 123 -6.17 -0.55 1.56
N TRP A 124 -7.44 -0.36 1.27
CA TRP A 124 -7.84 0.40 0.10
C TRP A 124 -8.95 1.37 0.46
N ALA A 125 -8.86 2.55 -0.14
CA ALA A 125 -9.81 3.63 0.10
C ALA A 125 -10.33 4.18 -1.21
N THR A 126 -11.63 4.41 -1.27
CA THR A 126 -12.31 5.11 -2.36
C THR A 126 -13.28 6.13 -1.74
N ALA A 127 -13.97 6.90 -2.57
CA ALA A 127 -15.00 7.81 -2.08
C ALA A 127 -16.13 7.10 -1.33
N ALA A 128 -16.32 5.79 -1.59
CA ALA A 128 -17.37 5.00 -0.94
C ALA A 128 -16.96 4.47 0.45
N GLY A 129 -15.69 4.54 0.80
CA GLY A 129 -15.20 4.05 2.10
C GLY A 129 -13.85 3.35 1.97
N ALA A 130 -13.44 2.70 3.06
CA ALA A 130 -12.16 2.02 3.13
C ALA A 130 -12.29 0.62 3.71
N HIS A 131 -11.40 -0.26 3.29
CA HIS A 131 -11.33 -1.65 3.75
C HIS A 131 -9.88 -2.01 4.05
N ALA A 132 -9.68 -2.97 4.95
CA ALA A 132 -8.35 -3.49 5.25
C ALA A 132 -8.38 -5.01 5.32
N GLU A 133 -7.25 -5.63 5.00
CA GLU A 133 -7.07 -7.06 5.04
C GLU A 133 -5.65 -7.38 5.51
N VAL A 134 -5.50 -8.45 6.29
CA VAL A 134 -4.19 -8.90 6.77
C VAL A 134 -3.83 -10.22 6.11
N ARG A 135 -2.55 -10.36 5.76
CA ARG A 135 -1.97 -11.61 5.26
C ARG A 135 -0.65 -11.85 5.95
N VAL A 136 -0.32 -13.13 6.16
CA VAL A 136 0.99 -13.53 6.67
C VAL A 136 1.67 -14.34 5.56
N PHE A 137 2.75 -13.76 5.01
CA PHE A 137 3.49 -14.40 3.92
C PHE A 137 4.65 -15.21 4.49
N PRO A 138 4.95 -16.39 3.89
CA PRO A 138 6.14 -17.14 4.27
C PRO A 138 7.41 -16.44 3.76
N GLY A 139 8.54 -16.70 4.43
CA GLY A 139 9.81 -16.08 4.07
C GLY A 139 9.99 -14.72 4.74
N ASP A 140 10.89 -13.90 4.19
CA ASP A 140 11.16 -12.55 4.69
C ASP A 140 11.19 -11.54 3.54
N ARG A 141 12.30 -10.80 3.35
CA ARG A 141 12.33 -9.69 2.38
C ARG A 141 12.29 -10.10 0.91
N ALA A 142 12.59 -11.33 0.59
CA ALA A 142 12.59 -11.78 -0.79
C ALA A 142 11.15 -12.22 -1.25
#